data_fbe09680eb6e2b5a8f8f629cec52d855
#
_entry.id   fbe09680eb6e2b5a8f8f629cec52d855
#
_cell.length_a   1.000
_cell.length_b   1.000
_cell.length_c   1.000
_cell.angle_alpha   90.00
_cell.angle_beta   90.00
_cell.angle_gamma   90.00
#
_symmetry.space_group_name_H-M   'P 1'
#
loop_
_entity.id
_entity.type
_entity.pdbx_description
1 polymer ?
#
loop_
_entity_poly.entity_id
_entity_poly.type
_entity_poly.pdbx_seq_one_letter_code
_entity_poly.pdbx_strand_id
1 'polypeptide(L)'
;ELLNLEGHRVHEVIEYMRSFYQAVVIDLPSVYERVSQATLGEADRIYIVCNPELPSLHMTRKAISTMEQMGFTRDQFSLLVNRMSRKQELGAQDMEKVFNFPISKLFPEDYGAAHRALTAGKPITPSCELGRMLEQFGASIFGSGKDAKKKGMGALNLKALLSEG
;
A
#
# COMPACT_ATOMS: atom_id res chain seq x y z
N GLU A 1 0.12 -20.31 22.89
CA GLU A 1 1.59 -20.07 22.82
C GLU A 1 2.09 -19.82 21.40
N LEU A 2 1.75 -20.65 20.38
CA LEU A 2 2.13 -20.44 18.97
C LEU A 2 1.65 -19.10 18.39
N LEU A 3 0.54 -18.57 18.87
CA LEU A 3 -0.07 -17.32 18.43
C LEU A 3 0.73 -16.07 18.82
N ASN A 4 1.33 -16.10 20.00
CA ASN A 4 2.22 -15.03 20.47
C ASN A 4 3.56 -15.05 19.74
N LEU A 5 4.03 -16.22 19.30
CA LEU A 5 5.28 -16.38 18.56
C LEU A 5 5.23 -15.72 17.17
N GLU A 6 4.09 -15.81 16.48
CA GLU A 6 3.95 -15.16 15.15
C GLU A 6 3.96 -13.63 15.27
N GLY A 7 3.21 -13.07 16.21
CA GLY A 7 3.20 -11.62 16.46
C GLY A 7 4.56 -11.08 16.88
N HIS A 8 5.27 -11.78 17.75
CA HIS A 8 6.60 -11.38 18.20
C HIS A 8 7.63 -11.41 17.06
N ARG A 9 7.60 -12.42 16.21
CA ARG A 9 8.47 -12.49 15.02
C ARG A 9 8.21 -11.37 14.02
N VAL A 10 6.94 -11.00 13.81
CA VAL A 10 6.57 -9.86 12.96
C VAL A 10 7.18 -8.58 13.51
N HIS A 11 7.02 -8.34 14.80
CA HIS A 11 7.59 -7.16 15.47
C HIS A 11 9.12 -7.12 15.31
N GLU A 12 9.82 -8.20 15.60
CA GLU A 12 11.29 -8.28 15.47
C GLU A 12 11.77 -7.97 14.05
N VAL A 13 11.08 -8.52 13.02
CA VAL A 13 11.42 -8.28 11.62
C VAL A 13 11.19 -6.82 11.26
N ILE A 14 10.07 -6.21 11.67
CA ILE A 14 9.76 -4.82 11.38
C ILE A 14 10.78 -3.89 12.07
N GLU A 15 11.10 -4.11 13.33
CA GLU A 15 12.10 -3.32 14.05
C GLU A 15 13.50 -3.45 13.42
N TYR A 16 13.88 -4.67 13.01
CA TYR A 16 15.11 -4.86 12.26
C TYR A 16 15.11 -4.05 10.96
N MET A 17 14.06 -4.11 10.17
CA MET A 17 13.95 -3.34 8.92
C MET A 17 13.96 -1.82 9.15
N ARG A 18 13.31 -1.33 10.20
CA ARG A 18 13.30 0.09 10.59
C ARG A 18 14.70 0.60 10.91
N SER A 19 15.60 -0.24 11.43
CA SER A 19 16.98 0.16 11.73
C SER A 19 17.84 0.41 10.49
N PHE A 20 17.46 -0.14 9.32
CA PHE A 20 18.20 -0.01 8.07
C PHE A 20 17.54 0.88 7.02
N TYR A 21 16.21 0.99 7.04
CA TYR A 21 15.44 1.66 5.99
C TYR A 21 14.68 2.87 6.53
N GLN A 22 14.62 3.93 5.74
CA GLN A 22 13.83 5.12 6.07
C GLN A 22 12.32 4.87 5.94
N ALA A 23 11.95 3.89 5.13
CA ALA A 23 10.57 3.47 4.94
C ALA A 23 10.52 1.97 4.60
N VAL A 24 9.56 1.28 5.19
CA VAL A 24 9.26 -0.13 4.92
C VAL A 24 7.83 -0.19 4.42
N VAL A 25 7.63 -0.74 3.24
CA VAL A 25 6.31 -0.97 2.66
C VAL A 25 6.01 -2.45 2.72
N ILE A 26 4.89 -2.80 3.36
CA ILE A 26 4.48 -4.18 3.55
C ILE A 26 3.17 -4.40 2.78
N ASP A 27 3.18 -5.32 1.83
CA ASP A 27 1.99 -5.74 1.10
C ASP A 27 1.30 -6.87 1.87
N LEU A 28 0.05 -6.64 2.27
CA LEU A 28 -0.74 -7.56 3.06
C LEU A 28 -1.91 -8.10 2.24
N PRO A 29 -2.11 -9.42 2.22
CA PRO A 29 -3.17 -10.03 1.40
C PRO A 29 -4.56 -9.72 1.94
N SER A 30 -4.71 -9.56 3.25
CA SER A 30 -6.02 -9.40 3.89
C SER A 30 -5.88 -8.89 5.33
N VAL A 31 -6.85 -8.12 5.82
CA VAL A 31 -6.94 -7.69 7.22
C VAL A 31 -7.36 -8.82 8.18
N TYR A 32 -7.79 -9.95 7.65
CA TYR A 32 -8.36 -11.04 8.45
C TYR A 32 -7.32 -12.06 8.94
N GLU A 33 -6.14 -12.05 8.34
CA GLU A 33 -5.06 -12.96 8.73
C GLU A 33 -4.32 -12.45 9.97
N ARG A 34 -3.90 -13.35 10.84
CA ARG A 34 -3.23 -13.01 12.11
C ARG A 34 -1.92 -12.26 11.91
N VAL A 35 -1.11 -12.70 10.95
CA VAL A 35 0.15 -12.04 10.60
C VAL A 35 -0.12 -10.61 10.11
N SER A 36 -1.16 -10.44 9.28
CA SER A 36 -1.59 -9.11 8.82
C SER A 36 -2.04 -8.23 9.98
N GLN A 37 -2.82 -8.77 10.92
CA GLN A 37 -3.28 -8.01 12.10
C GLN A 37 -2.11 -7.57 13.00
N ALA A 38 -1.14 -8.46 13.24
CA ALA A 38 0.08 -8.10 13.97
C ALA A 38 0.88 -7.01 13.24
N THR A 39 1.01 -7.12 11.91
CA THR A 39 1.69 -6.12 11.08
C THR A 39 0.97 -4.77 11.07
N LEU A 40 -0.36 -4.77 11.00
CA LEU A 40 -1.16 -3.54 11.06
C LEU A 40 -0.97 -2.78 12.38
N GLY A 41 -0.81 -3.51 13.50
CA GLY A 41 -0.53 -2.91 14.81
C GLY A 41 0.81 -2.18 14.88
N GLU A 42 1.77 -2.53 14.04
CA GLU A 42 3.10 -1.92 13.96
C GLU A 42 3.18 -0.79 12.91
N ALA A 43 2.16 -0.62 12.08
CA ALA A 43 2.21 0.30 10.96
C ALA A 43 1.97 1.75 11.37
N ASP A 44 2.83 2.67 10.93
CA ASP A 44 2.64 4.11 11.11
C ASP A 44 1.53 4.65 10.19
N ARG A 45 1.30 4.01 9.04
CA ARG A 45 0.28 4.36 8.05
C ARG A 45 -0.27 3.11 7.38
N ILE A 46 -1.57 3.06 7.23
CA ILE A 46 -2.28 1.95 6.61
C ILE A 46 -3.01 2.47 5.37
N TYR A 47 -2.87 1.77 4.26
CA TYR A 47 -3.59 2.08 3.02
C TYR A 47 -4.46 0.90 2.61
N ILE A 48 -5.77 1.12 2.56
CA ILE A 48 -6.72 0.16 2.02
C ILE A 48 -6.87 0.45 0.53
N VAL A 49 -6.55 -0.51 -0.32
CA VAL A 49 -6.65 -0.36 -1.78
C VAL A 49 -7.82 -1.18 -2.29
N CYS A 50 -8.70 -0.54 -3.06
CA CYS A 50 -9.82 -1.22 -3.71
C CYS A 50 -9.96 -0.83 -5.18
N ASN A 51 -10.76 -1.60 -5.92
CA ASN A 51 -11.21 -1.28 -7.27
C ASN A 51 -12.67 -0.80 -7.24
N PRO A 52 -13.14 -0.06 -8.28
CA PRO A 52 -14.49 0.50 -8.32
C PRO A 52 -15.56 -0.53 -8.74
N GLU A 53 -15.40 -1.80 -8.41
CA GLU A 53 -16.30 -2.90 -8.69
C GLU A 53 -17.12 -3.27 -7.46
N LEU A 54 -18.42 -3.57 -7.61
CA LEU A 54 -19.32 -3.83 -6.48
C LEU A 54 -18.79 -4.85 -5.46
N PRO A 55 -18.22 -6.00 -5.87
CA PRO A 55 -17.64 -6.94 -4.91
C PRO A 55 -16.50 -6.34 -4.11
N SER A 56 -15.60 -5.58 -4.78
CA SER A 56 -14.48 -4.90 -4.14
C SER A 56 -14.95 -3.83 -3.15
N LEU A 57 -15.97 -3.05 -3.53
CA LEU A 57 -16.56 -2.04 -2.64
C LEU A 57 -17.16 -2.67 -1.39
N HIS A 58 -17.88 -3.79 -1.54
CA HIS A 58 -18.45 -4.50 -0.40
C HIS A 58 -17.37 -5.05 0.55
N MET A 59 -16.35 -5.68 0.00
CA MET A 59 -15.22 -6.19 0.79
C MET A 59 -14.45 -5.08 1.50
N THR A 60 -14.25 -3.94 0.83
CA THR A 60 -13.58 -2.76 1.41
C THR A 60 -14.37 -2.20 2.58
N ARG A 61 -15.70 -2.05 2.45
CA ARG A 61 -16.55 -1.62 3.56
C ARG A 61 -16.44 -2.57 4.76
N LYS A 62 -16.42 -3.87 4.50
CA LYS A 62 -16.24 -4.89 5.55
C LYS A 62 -14.85 -4.77 6.20
N ALA A 63 -13.79 -4.55 5.42
CA ALA A 63 -12.44 -4.34 5.93
C ALA A 63 -12.35 -3.11 6.83
N ILE A 64 -12.92 -1.97 6.41
CA ILE A 64 -13.01 -0.75 7.22
C ILE A 64 -13.70 -1.05 8.57
N SER A 65 -14.88 -1.67 8.53
CA SER A 65 -15.61 -2.03 9.76
C SER A 65 -14.81 -2.97 10.66
N THR A 66 -14.08 -3.92 10.09
CA THR A 66 -13.21 -4.83 10.86
C THR A 66 -12.08 -4.08 11.52
N MET A 67 -11.43 -3.15 10.83
CA MET A 67 -10.36 -2.33 11.41
C MET A 67 -10.87 -1.45 12.55
N GLU A 68 -12.05 -0.83 12.39
CA GLU A 68 -12.70 -0.07 13.46
C GLU A 68 -13.00 -0.97 14.69
N GLN A 69 -13.46 -2.21 14.47
CA GLN A 69 -13.70 -3.19 15.55
C GLN A 69 -12.39 -3.65 16.24
N MET A 70 -11.28 -3.66 15.51
CA MET A 70 -9.95 -3.93 16.06
C MET A 70 -9.37 -2.75 16.85
N GLY A 71 -10.06 -1.61 16.90
CA GLY A 71 -9.65 -0.42 17.63
C GLY A 71 -8.87 0.61 16.82
N PHE A 72 -8.71 0.42 15.51
CA PHE A 72 -8.10 1.43 14.65
C PHE A 72 -9.04 2.62 14.49
N THR A 73 -8.49 3.81 14.62
CA THR A 73 -9.23 5.06 14.38
C THR A 73 -9.15 5.45 12.90
N ARG A 74 -10.12 6.24 12.42
CA ARG A 74 -10.25 6.60 11.00
C ARG A 74 -9.08 7.41 10.44
N ASP A 75 -8.30 8.05 11.26
CA ASP A 75 -7.12 8.82 10.90
C ASP A 75 -5.86 7.94 10.70
N GLN A 76 -5.87 6.71 11.20
CA GLN A 76 -4.75 5.77 11.06
C GLN A 76 -4.70 5.09 9.69
N PHE A 77 -5.79 5.08 8.94
CA PHE A 77 -5.82 4.46 7.62
C PHE A 77 -6.44 5.36 6.56
N SER A 78 -6.07 5.13 5.32
CA SER A 78 -6.49 5.90 4.15
C SER A 78 -7.01 4.97 3.06
N LEU A 79 -8.07 5.39 2.38
CA LEU A 79 -8.68 4.62 1.30
C LEU A 79 -8.17 5.10 -0.06
N LEU A 80 -7.64 4.17 -0.84
CA LEU A 80 -7.17 4.39 -2.21
C LEU A 80 -8.04 3.60 -3.17
N VAL A 81 -8.56 4.24 -4.21
CA VAL A 81 -9.30 3.55 -5.27
C VAL A 81 -8.41 3.46 -6.50
N ASN A 82 -8.16 2.24 -6.95
CA ASN A 82 -7.36 1.95 -8.13
C ASN A 82 -8.24 1.62 -9.33
N ARG A 83 -7.68 1.70 -10.54
CA ARG A 83 -8.38 1.36 -11.80
C ARG A 83 -9.66 2.16 -12.05
N MET A 84 -9.65 3.45 -11.71
CA MET A 84 -10.76 4.34 -12.05
C MET A 84 -10.82 4.57 -13.55
N SER A 85 -11.87 4.05 -14.20
CA SER A 85 -12.15 4.29 -15.60
C SER A 85 -12.86 5.64 -15.77
N ARG A 86 -12.57 6.37 -16.87
CA ARG A 86 -13.32 7.58 -17.23
C ARG A 86 -14.79 7.31 -17.57
N LYS A 87 -15.12 6.04 -17.86
CA LYS A 87 -16.48 5.58 -18.18
C LYS A 87 -17.18 4.94 -16.98
N GLN A 88 -16.61 5.09 -15.77
CA GLN A 88 -17.18 4.52 -14.56
C GLN A 88 -18.54 5.15 -14.27
N GLU A 89 -19.57 4.33 -14.10
CA GLU A 89 -20.92 4.78 -13.74
C GLU A 89 -20.99 5.28 -12.30
N LEU A 90 -20.22 4.64 -11.41
CA LEU A 90 -20.17 4.98 -9.99
C LEU A 90 -19.08 6.02 -9.74
N GLY A 91 -19.50 7.23 -9.39
CA GLY A 91 -18.60 8.32 -9.07
C GLY A 91 -17.92 8.18 -7.70
N ALA A 92 -16.86 8.97 -7.46
CA ALA A 92 -16.14 8.97 -6.19
C ALA A 92 -17.07 9.24 -5.00
N GLN A 93 -17.97 10.22 -5.11
CA GLN A 93 -18.91 10.56 -4.04
C GLN A 93 -19.88 9.42 -3.70
N ASP A 94 -20.31 8.65 -4.69
CA ASP A 94 -21.20 7.53 -4.45
C ASP A 94 -20.45 6.35 -3.79
N MET A 95 -19.21 6.14 -4.17
CA MET A 95 -18.34 5.17 -3.48
C MET A 95 -18.09 5.59 -2.02
N GLU A 96 -17.83 6.87 -1.72
CA GLU A 96 -17.68 7.37 -0.36
C GLU A 96 -18.93 7.14 0.50
N LYS A 97 -20.12 7.29 -0.09
CA LYS A 97 -21.38 6.92 0.60
C LYS A 97 -21.46 5.42 0.90
N VAL A 98 -21.05 4.57 -0.04
CA VAL A 98 -21.02 3.11 0.16
C VAL A 98 -20.06 2.72 1.27
N PHE A 99 -18.88 3.31 1.29
CA PHE A 99 -17.87 3.04 2.31
C PHE A 99 -18.21 3.68 3.67
N ASN A 100 -19.00 4.75 3.66
CA ASN A 100 -19.11 5.70 4.77
C ASN A 100 -17.72 6.18 5.22
N PHE A 101 -16.82 6.40 4.26
CA PHE A 101 -15.42 6.75 4.47
C PHE A 101 -14.89 7.59 3.28
N PRO A 102 -14.09 8.64 3.52
CA PRO A 102 -13.56 9.47 2.45
C PRO A 102 -12.50 8.73 1.63
N ILE A 103 -12.48 8.99 0.34
CA ILE A 103 -11.43 8.49 -0.56
C ILE A 103 -10.25 9.47 -0.54
N SER A 104 -9.09 8.98 -0.13
CA SER A 104 -7.87 9.79 -0.05
C SER A 104 -7.23 10.02 -1.42
N LYS A 105 -7.28 9.03 -2.32
CA LYS A 105 -6.71 9.12 -3.66
C LYS A 105 -7.42 8.19 -4.63
N LEU A 106 -7.56 8.67 -5.87
CA LEU A 106 -8.03 7.89 -7.02
C LEU A 106 -6.85 7.69 -7.99
N PHE A 107 -6.67 6.46 -8.49
CA PHE A 107 -5.69 6.16 -9.53
C PHE A 107 -6.41 5.72 -10.81
N PRO A 108 -6.06 6.27 -11.97
CA PRO A 108 -6.71 5.93 -13.22
C PRO A 108 -6.37 4.51 -13.66
N GLU A 109 -7.27 3.92 -14.44
CA GLU A 109 -6.99 2.66 -15.13
C GLU A 109 -6.02 2.93 -16.30
N ASP A 110 -4.88 2.23 -16.29
CA ASP A 110 -3.93 2.19 -17.40
C ASP A 110 -3.33 0.78 -17.50
N TYR A 111 -4.12 -0.14 -18.05
CA TYR A 111 -3.70 -1.53 -18.25
C TYR A 111 -2.44 -1.62 -19.11
N GLY A 112 -2.35 -0.78 -20.16
CA GLY A 112 -1.20 -0.80 -21.09
C GLY A 112 0.10 -0.41 -20.38
N ALA A 113 0.09 0.63 -19.55
CA ALA A 113 1.27 1.03 -18.78
C ALA A 113 1.65 -0.02 -17.74
N ALA A 114 0.66 -0.55 -17.01
CA ALA A 114 0.89 -1.59 -16.00
C ALA A 114 1.45 -2.87 -16.62
N HIS A 115 0.89 -3.34 -17.75
CA HIS A 115 1.38 -4.53 -18.46
C HIS A 115 2.81 -4.36 -18.97
N ARG A 116 3.14 -3.21 -19.59
CA ARG A 116 4.51 -2.95 -20.05
C ARG A 116 5.51 -2.93 -18.89
N ALA A 117 5.15 -2.30 -17.77
CA ALA A 117 5.99 -2.24 -16.59
C ALA A 117 6.24 -3.64 -16.01
N LEU A 118 5.19 -4.45 -15.87
CA LEU A 118 5.26 -5.83 -15.39
C LEU A 118 6.15 -6.71 -16.30
N THR A 119 5.93 -6.66 -17.62
CA THR A 119 6.72 -7.43 -18.60
C THR A 119 8.20 -7.02 -18.62
N ALA A 120 8.48 -5.74 -18.40
CA ALA A 120 9.85 -5.22 -18.36
C ALA A 120 10.52 -5.40 -16.99
N GLY A 121 9.81 -5.83 -15.95
CA GLY A 121 10.31 -5.88 -14.57
C GLY A 121 10.73 -4.50 -14.05
N LYS A 122 10.03 -3.43 -14.46
CA LYS A 122 10.36 -2.04 -14.13
C LYS A 122 9.13 -1.32 -13.56
N PRO A 123 9.32 -0.28 -12.74
CA PRO A 123 8.22 0.56 -12.28
C PRO A 123 7.49 1.25 -13.44
N ILE A 124 6.22 1.59 -13.23
CA ILE A 124 5.46 2.44 -14.14
C ILE A 124 6.11 3.82 -14.19
N THR A 125 6.44 4.28 -15.39
CA THR A 125 7.15 5.56 -15.59
C THR A 125 6.21 6.75 -15.53
N PRO A 126 6.67 7.96 -15.14
CA PRO A 126 5.87 9.18 -15.12
C PRO A 126 5.45 9.70 -16.50
N SER A 127 5.78 8.98 -17.58
CA SER A 127 5.37 9.32 -18.95
C SER A 127 3.85 9.19 -19.18
N CYS A 128 3.15 8.41 -18.36
CA CYS A 128 1.69 8.27 -18.38
C CYS A 128 1.03 8.91 -17.16
N GLU A 129 -0.31 9.07 -17.21
CA GLU A 129 -1.09 9.69 -16.14
C GLU A 129 -0.94 8.90 -14.82
N LEU A 130 -1.12 7.57 -14.88
CA LEU A 130 -0.98 6.69 -13.73
C LEU A 130 0.41 6.82 -13.08
N GLY A 131 1.47 6.82 -13.90
CA GLY A 131 2.84 6.92 -13.40
C GLY A 131 3.12 8.25 -12.69
N ARG A 132 2.62 9.38 -13.24
CA ARG A 132 2.73 10.69 -12.57
C ARG A 132 1.99 10.72 -11.25
N MET A 133 0.80 10.13 -11.19
CA MET A 133 0.01 10.09 -9.95
C MET A 133 0.65 9.20 -8.88
N LEU A 134 1.25 8.08 -9.27
CA LEU A 134 2.01 7.22 -8.36
C LEU A 134 3.27 7.92 -7.82
N GLU A 135 4.00 8.63 -8.68
CA GLU A 135 5.17 9.42 -8.27
C GLU A 135 4.79 10.51 -7.27
N GLN A 136 3.72 11.28 -7.56
CA GLN A 136 3.21 12.32 -6.66
C GLN A 136 2.75 11.73 -5.32
N PHE A 137 2.07 10.59 -5.36
CA PHE A 137 1.63 9.91 -4.15
C PHE A 137 2.84 9.44 -3.32
N GLY A 138 3.82 8.80 -3.94
CA GLY A 138 5.07 8.43 -3.27
C GLY A 138 5.78 9.63 -2.64
N ALA A 139 5.88 10.74 -3.37
CA ALA A 139 6.47 11.98 -2.85
C ALA A 139 5.68 12.57 -1.66
N SER A 140 4.37 12.40 -1.63
CA SER A 140 3.54 12.85 -0.50
C SER A 140 3.74 12.02 0.78
N ILE A 141 4.17 10.76 0.63
CA ILE A 141 4.44 9.86 1.76
C ILE A 141 5.86 10.03 2.28
N PHE A 142 6.84 10.07 1.37
CA PHE A 142 8.27 9.97 1.69
C PHE A 142 9.05 11.28 1.55
N GLY A 143 8.38 12.36 1.17
CA GLY A 143 9.04 13.62 0.77
C GLY A 143 9.54 13.58 -0.68
N SER A 144 9.83 14.76 -1.25
CA SER A 144 10.38 14.81 -2.61
C SER A 144 11.78 14.21 -2.59
N GLY A 145 12.05 13.22 -3.45
CA GLY A 145 13.30 12.46 -3.52
C GLY A 145 14.60 13.27 -3.73
N LYS A 146 14.54 14.60 -3.68
CA LYS A 146 15.68 15.48 -3.60
C LYS A 146 16.39 15.41 -2.25
N ASP A 147 15.67 15.07 -1.19
CA ASP A 147 16.23 14.95 0.16
C ASP A 147 16.81 13.56 0.43
N ALA A 148 16.35 12.53 -0.27
CA ALA A 148 16.82 11.15 -0.15
C ALA A 148 18.25 10.94 -0.72
N LYS A 149 18.69 11.77 -1.68
CA LYS A 149 20.04 11.69 -2.25
C LYS A 149 21.15 12.24 -1.34
N LYS A 150 20.81 12.94 -0.26
CA LYS A 150 21.82 13.50 0.67
C LYS A 150 22.23 12.56 1.82
N LYS A 151 21.50 11.46 2.06
CA LYS A 151 21.92 10.43 3.02
C LYS A 151 22.15 9.13 2.24
N GLY A 152 23.43 8.79 2.07
CA GLY A 152 23.95 7.71 1.23
C GLY A 152 23.14 6.43 1.25
N MET A 153 22.54 6.12 0.13
CA MET A 153 21.94 4.84 -0.17
C MET A 153 23.07 3.88 -0.56
N GLY A 154 23.56 3.10 0.40
CA GLY A 154 24.33 1.89 0.10
C GLY A 154 23.40 0.96 -0.69
N ALA A 155 23.62 0.84 -1.99
CA ALA A 155 22.94 -0.15 -2.81
C ALA A 155 23.34 -1.54 -2.30
N LEU A 156 22.42 -2.21 -1.62
CA LEU A 156 22.55 -3.64 -1.31
C LEU A 156 22.59 -4.38 -2.65
N ASN A 157 23.78 -4.90 -2.96
CA ASN A 157 24.02 -5.66 -4.17
C ASN A 157 23.42 -7.06 -4.00
N LEU A 158 22.16 -7.21 -4.44
CA LEU A 158 21.42 -8.47 -4.38
C LEU A 158 22.14 -9.64 -5.08
N LYS A 159 23.12 -9.35 -5.94
CA LYS A 159 23.95 -10.37 -6.60
C LYS A 159 24.90 -11.10 -5.65
N ALA A 160 25.29 -10.46 -4.55
CA ALA A 160 26.20 -11.10 -3.56
C ALA A 160 25.48 -12.15 -2.70
N LEU A 161 24.17 -12.01 -2.50
CA LEU A 161 23.37 -12.95 -1.70
C LEU A 161 22.94 -14.21 -2.47
N LEU A 162 23.02 -14.21 -3.81
CA LEU A 162 22.60 -15.33 -4.66
C LEU A 162 23.79 -16.16 -5.20
N SER A 163 25.03 -15.83 -4.81
CA SER A 163 26.25 -16.53 -5.27
C SER A 163 26.86 -17.48 -4.23
N GLU A 164 26.26 -17.62 -3.06
CA GLU A 164 26.67 -18.60 -2.04
C GLU A 164 25.52 -19.60 -1.76
N GLY A 165 25.20 -20.41 -2.77
CA GLY A 165 24.26 -21.51 -2.67
C GLY A 165 24.56 -22.57 -3.68
#